data_855f017c6c6abccca9b686f989bd11c8
#
_entry.id   855f017c6c6abccca9b686f989bd11c8
#
_cell.length_a   1.000
_cell.length_b   1.000
_cell.length_c   1.000
_cell.angle_alpha   90.00
_cell.angle_beta   90.00
_cell.angle_gamma   90.00
#
_symmetry.space_group_name_H-M   'P 1'
#
loop_
_entity.id
_entity.type
_entity.pdbx_description
1 polymer ?
#
loop_
_entity_poly.entity_id
_entity_poly.type
_entity_poly.pdbx_seq_one_letter_code
_entity_poly.pdbx_strand_id
1 'polypeptide(L)'
;MAQPEGKSWIIFDQAMLERDYKTNPQGRVLWKPVLEDGKLPAYLYRGNTIEDVARAAGLDGKALAETVKRYNGFVDLGRDTDYGRQTMASTSGKLVKIENGPFYAFPATAAMIATYCGLRIDSSCQVVDVYGDIIPGLWAAGEMTGGFHGAGYILKVV
;
A
#
# COMPACT_ATOMS: atom_id res chain seq x y z
N MET A 1 12.29 10.35 -5.91
CA MET A 1 13.29 9.70 -5.04
C MET A 1 13.47 8.29 -5.57
N ALA A 2 14.63 7.97 -6.12
CA ALA A 2 14.87 6.63 -6.63
C ALA A 2 15.29 5.73 -5.46
N GLN A 3 14.40 4.83 -5.08
CA GLN A 3 14.78 3.73 -4.17
C GLN A 3 15.70 2.78 -4.95
N PRO A 4 16.76 2.26 -4.34
CA PRO A 4 17.60 1.25 -4.97
C PRO A 4 16.74 0.11 -5.52
N GLU A 5 16.93 -0.25 -6.78
CA GLU A 5 16.17 -1.28 -7.49
C GLU A 5 14.63 -1.09 -7.48
N GLY A 6 14.13 0.12 -7.17
CA GLY A 6 12.69 0.37 -7.07
C GLY A 6 11.98 -0.37 -5.92
N LYS A 7 12.75 -0.90 -4.96
CA LYS A 7 12.23 -1.66 -3.83
C LYS A 7 12.12 -0.81 -2.57
N SER A 8 11.07 -1.05 -1.80
CA SER A 8 10.86 -0.54 -0.45
C SER A 8 10.41 -1.66 0.48
N TRP A 9 10.36 -1.37 1.77
CA TRP A 9 9.93 -2.34 2.77
C TRP A 9 8.85 -1.73 3.66
N ILE A 10 7.81 -2.50 3.89
CA ILE A 10 6.78 -2.16 4.87
C ILE A 10 7.12 -2.91 6.15
N ILE A 11 7.36 -2.15 7.23
CA ILE A 11 7.68 -2.70 8.55
C ILE A 11 6.48 -2.45 9.46
N PHE A 12 6.06 -3.49 10.17
CA PHE A 12 4.95 -3.43 11.11
C PHE A 12 5.11 -4.47 12.21
N ASP A 13 4.33 -4.34 13.26
CA ASP A 13 4.34 -5.24 14.40
C ASP A 13 3.07 -6.09 14.51
N GLN A 14 3.04 -6.98 15.48
CA GLN A 14 1.93 -7.89 15.73
C GLN A 14 0.61 -7.14 15.97
N ALA A 15 0.65 -6.05 16.71
CA ALA A 15 -0.56 -5.28 17.04
C ALA A 15 -1.18 -4.62 15.79
N MET A 16 -0.33 -4.13 14.88
CA MET A 16 -0.79 -3.58 13.58
C MET A 16 -1.41 -4.67 12.71
N LEU A 17 -0.78 -5.86 12.65
CA LEU A 17 -1.29 -6.99 11.89
C LEU A 17 -2.66 -7.45 12.40
N GLU A 18 -2.81 -7.61 13.70
CA GLU A 18 -4.07 -8.01 14.32
C GLU A 18 -5.16 -6.96 14.16
N ARG A 19 -4.80 -5.67 14.23
CA ARG A 19 -5.73 -4.59 13.97
C ARG A 19 -6.25 -4.63 12.55
N ASP A 20 -5.35 -4.74 11.55
CA ASP A 20 -5.74 -4.82 10.14
C ASP A 20 -6.61 -6.05 9.87
N TYR A 21 -6.27 -7.20 10.44
CA TYR A 21 -7.08 -8.41 10.38
C TYR A 21 -8.51 -8.20 10.91
N LYS A 22 -8.67 -7.46 12.02
CA LYS A 22 -9.98 -7.23 12.66
C LYS A 22 -10.83 -6.19 11.93
N THR A 23 -10.19 -5.16 11.36
CA THR A 23 -10.89 -3.98 10.87
C THR A 23 -11.00 -3.88 9.35
N ASN A 24 -10.15 -4.60 8.61
CA ASN A 24 -10.06 -4.53 7.17
C ASN A 24 -10.45 -5.88 6.54
N PRO A 25 -11.52 -5.98 5.73
CA PRO A 25 -11.90 -7.22 5.07
C PRO A 25 -10.80 -7.83 4.20
N GLN A 26 -10.02 -7.00 3.50
CA GLN A 26 -8.87 -7.47 2.72
C GLN A 26 -7.72 -7.93 3.63
N GLY A 27 -7.48 -7.22 4.73
CA GLY A 27 -6.52 -7.61 5.76
C GLY A 27 -6.87 -8.95 6.38
N ARG A 28 -8.16 -9.23 6.58
CA ARG A 28 -8.60 -10.54 7.07
C ARG A 28 -8.19 -11.68 6.14
N VAL A 29 -8.36 -11.52 4.84
CA VAL A 29 -7.95 -12.54 3.86
C VAL A 29 -6.42 -12.67 3.83
N LEU A 30 -5.71 -11.56 3.82
CA LEU A 30 -4.25 -11.51 3.73
C LEU A 30 -3.55 -12.13 4.94
N TRP A 31 -4.04 -11.84 6.15
CA TRP A 31 -3.39 -12.23 7.40
C TRP A 31 -3.93 -13.52 8.03
N LYS A 32 -5.01 -14.09 7.48
CA LYS A 32 -5.54 -15.38 7.94
C LYS A 32 -4.49 -16.48 8.00
N PRO A 33 -3.64 -16.71 6.99
CA PRO A 33 -2.61 -17.75 7.06
C PRO A 33 -1.66 -17.57 8.25
N VAL A 34 -1.34 -16.33 8.61
CA VAL A 34 -0.41 -16.02 9.70
C VAL A 34 -1.07 -16.21 11.07
N LEU A 35 -2.30 -15.69 11.23
CA LEU A 35 -2.97 -15.64 12.53
C LEU A 35 -3.75 -16.90 12.89
N GLU A 36 -4.38 -17.56 11.92
CA GLU A 36 -5.22 -18.73 12.17
C GLU A 36 -4.48 -20.04 11.85
N ASP A 37 -3.74 -20.07 10.74
CA ASP A 37 -3.11 -21.31 10.28
C ASP A 37 -1.65 -21.46 10.75
N GLY A 38 -1.08 -20.40 11.39
CA GLY A 38 0.31 -20.38 11.83
C GLY A 38 1.34 -20.47 10.69
N LYS A 39 0.93 -20.14 9.45
CA LYS A 39 1.76 -20.23 8.25
C LYS A 39 2.30 -18.86 7.87
N LEU A 40 3.63 -18.75 7.77
CA LEU A 40 4.28 -17.54 7.29
C LEU A 40 4.42 -17.62 5.76
N PRO A 41 3.78 -16.71 4.98
CA PRO A 41 3.97 -16.65 3.53
C PRO A 41 5.43 -16.39 3.16
N ALA A 42 5.90 -16.94 2.04
CA ALA A 42 7.30 -16.85 1.62
C ALA A 42 7.82 -15.41 1.40
N TYR A 43 6.91 -14.46 1.17
CA TYR A 43 7.23 -13.04 0.99
C TYR A 43 7.17 -12.23 2.29
N LEU A 44 6.80 -12.85 3.42
CA LEU A 44 6.69 -12.17 4.71
C LEU A 44 7.80 -12.67 5.64
N TYR A 45 8.61 -11.75 6.11
CA TYR A 45 9.69 -12.01 7.07
C TYR A 45 9.23 -11.68 8.47
N ARG A 46 9.68 -12.45 9.46
CA ARG A 46 9.31 -12.28 10.87
C ARG A 46 10.54 -12.34 11.75
N GLY A 47 10.56 -11.52 12.82
CA GLY A 47 11.58 -11.52 13.83
C GLY A 47 11.00 -11.13 15.19
N ASN A 48 11.65 -11.58 16.28
CA ASN A 48 11.23 -11.18 17.63
C ASN A 48 11.71 -9.78 17.99
N THR A 49 12.79 -9.32 17.37
CA THR A 49 13.33 -7.97 17.46
C THR A 49 13.38 -7.32 16.09
N ILE A 50 13.60 -5.99 16.03
CA ILE A 50 13.79 -5.27 14.77
C ILE A 50 15.02 -5.78 14.03
N GLU A 51 16.08 -6.09 14.76
CA GLU A 51 17.31 -6.64 14.17
C GLU A 51 17.11 -8.05 13.61
N ASP A 52 16.27 -8.87 14.26
CA ASP A 52 15.96 -10.22 13.77
C ASP A 52 15.15 -10.17 12.47
N VAL A 53 14.11 -9.34 12.40
CA VAL A 53 13.33 -9.20 11.17
C VAL A 53 14.17 -8.57 10.05
N ALA A 54 15.05 -7.62 10.36
CA ALA A 54 15.98 -7.06 9.39
C ALA A 54 16.90 -8.14 8.81
N ARG A 55 17.51 -8.96 9.68
CA ARG A 55 18.38 -10.08 9.27
C ARG A 55 17.62 -11.07 8.39
N ALA A 56 16.40 -11.43 8.77
CA ALA A 56 15.56 -12.35 8.00
C ALA A 56 15.25 -11.79 6.59
N ALA A 57 15.06 -10.47 6.48
CA ALA A 57 14.74 -9.76 5.23
C ALA A 57 15.99 -9.35 4.42
N GLY A 58 17.21 -9.62 4.92
CA GLY A 58 18.46 -9.19 4.27
C GLY A 58 18.73 -7.68 4.37
N LEU A 59 18.21 -7.03 5.42
CA LEU A 59 18.37 -5.60 5.67
C LEU A 59 19.42 -5.33 6.75
N ASP A 60 19.96 -4.11 6.77
CA ASP A 60 20.82 -3.64 7.86
C ASP A 60 19.98 -3.43 9.13
N GLY A 61 20.24 -4.26 10.15
CA GLY A 61 19.50 -4.25 11.40
C GLY A 61 19.65 -2.95 12.19
N LYS A 62 20.84 -2.37 12.19
CA LYS A 62 21.10 -1.10 12.89
C LYS A 62 20.38 0.06 12.22
N ALA A 63 20.48 0.17 10.90
CA ALA A 63 19.80 1.21 10.14
C ALA A 63 18.27 1.09 10.25
N LEU A 64 17.72 -0.14 10.25
CA LEU A 64 16.30 -0.36 10.45
C LEU A 64 15.85 0.04 11.87
N ALA A 65 16.60 -0.34 12.90
CA ALA A 65 16.29 0.02 14.29
C ALA A 65 16.29 1.55 14.49
N GLU A 66 17.27 2.26 13.93
CA GLU A 66 17.31 3.73 13.93
C GLU A 66 16.10 4.35 13.22
N THR A 67 15.70 3.78 12.07
CA THR A 67 14.53 4.23 11.32
C THR A 67 13.23 4.03 12.11
N VAL A 68 13.04 2.87 12.72
CA VAL A 68 11.86 2.59 13.56
C VAL A 68 11.83 3.50 14.78
N LYS A 69 12.97 3.71 15.46
CA LYS A 69 13.07 4.64 16.58
C LYS A 69 12.70 6.06 16.18
N ARG A 70 13.17 6.54 15.02
CA ARG A 70 12.83 7.85 14.48
C ARG A 70 11.35 7.96 14.17
N TYR A 71 10.78 6.97 13.51
CA TYR A 71 9.34 6.89 13.23
C TYR A 71 8.51 6.94 14.53
N ASN A 72 8.86 6.15 15.53
CA ASN A 72 8.18 6.15 16.82
C ASN A 72 8.24 7.53 17.50
N GLY A 73 9.35 8.26 17.34
CA GLY A 73 9.47 9.65 17.78
C GLY A 73 8.48 10.60 17.09
N PHE A 74 8.20 10.41 15.80
CA PHE A 74 7.17 11.19 15.10
C PHE A 74 5.77 10.89 15.63
N VAL A 75 5.50 9.64 16.01
CA VAL A 75 4.21 9.27 16.63
C VAL A 75 4.05 9.99 17.96
N ASP A 76 5.10 10.06 18.79
CA ASP A 76 5.07 10.80 20.05
C ASP A 76 4.85 12.31 19.86
N LEU A 77 5.47 12.88 18.83
CA LEU A 77 5.28 14.28 18.47
C LEU A 77 3.91 14.58 17.83
N GLY A 78 3.17 13.53 17.44
CA GLY A 78 1.90 13.63 16.70
C GLY A 78 2.04 14.13 15.26
N ARG A 79 3.27 14.23 14.74
CA ARG A 79 3.56 14.63 13.35
C ARG A 79 4.88 14.06 12.86
N ASP A 80 4.91 13.68 11.59
CA ASP A 80 6.14 13.35 10.86
C ASP A 80 6.78 14.65 10.34
N THR A 81 7.98 14.96 10.82
CA THR A 81 8.71 16.18 10.43
C THR A 81 9.47 16.02 9.12
N ASP A 82 9.64 14.79 8.61
CA ASP A 82 10.37 14.54 7.36
C ASP A 82 9.48 14.67 6.14
N TYR A 83 8.28 14.09 6.18
CA TYR A 83 7.37 13.98 5.06
C TYR A 83 5.97 14.54 5.35
N GLY A 84 5.74 15.07 6.54
CA GLY A 84 4.46 15.65 6.94
C GLY A 84 3.32 14.64 7.09
N ARG A 85 3.61 13.35 7.27
CA ARG A 85 2.59 12.32 7.43
C ARG A 85 1.84 12.49 8.75
N GLN A 86 0.52 12.49 8.69
CA GLN A 86 -0.35 12.68 9.86
C GLN A 86 -1.23 11.47 10.16
N THR A 87 -1.42 10.57 9.19
CA THR A 87 -2.30 9.41 9.32
C THR A 87 -1.61 8.14 8.83
N MET A 88 -2.19 7.00 9.17
CA MET A 88 -1.86 5.73 8.54
C MET A 88 -2.26 5.73 7.06
N ALA A 89 -1.88 4.70 6.31
CA ALA A 89 -2.24 4.56 4.90
C ALA A 89 -3.76 4.73 4.69
N SER A 90 -4.13 5.32 3.55
CA SER A 90 -5.53 5.57 3.18
C SER A 90 -6.33 6.38 4.22
N THR A 91 -5.67 7.29 4.93
CA THR A 91 -6.28 8.10 6.01
C THR A 91 -6.87 7.29 7.16
N SER A 92 -6.44 6.05 7.35
CA SER A 92 -6.98 5.09 8.33
C SER A 92 -6.50 5.37 9.76
N GLY A 93 -6.90 6.51 10.31
CA GLY A 93 -6.67 6.85 11.70
C GLY A 93 -5.26 7.40 11.99
N LYS A 94 -4.97 7.57 13.27
CA LYS A 94 -3.72 8.15 13.77
C LYS A 94 -2.53 7.23 13.53
N LEU A 95 -1.35 7.82 13.42
CA LEU A 95 -0.09 7.08 13.45
C LEU A 95 0.00 6.24 14.73
N VAL A 96 0.54 5.03 14.62
CA VAL A 96 0.78 4.12 15.75
C VAL A 96 2.23 3.67 15.72
N LYS A 97 2.79 3.44 16.92
CA LYS A 97 4.17 2.99 17.08
C LYS A 97 4.37 1.55 16.60
N ILE A 98 5.58 1.25 16.22
CA ILE A 98 6.07 -0.11 15.95
C ILE A 98 6.87 -0.53 17.20
N GLU A 99 6.24 -1.26 18.13
CA GLU A 99 6.85 -1.57 19.42
C GLU A 99 6.43 -2.92 20.02
N ASN A 100 5.40 -3.57 19.45
CA ASN A 100 4.84 -4.80 20.01
C ASN A 100 5.20 -6.01 19.13
N GLY A 101 6.37 -6.60 19.38
CA GLY A 101 6.80 -7.80 18.67
C GLY A 101 5.82 -8.99 18.76
N PRO A 102 5.94 -9.97 17.88
CA PRO A 102 6.91 -10.06 16.81
C PRO A 102 6.72 -8.98 15.73
N PHE A 103 7.84 -8.68 15.05
CA PHE A 103 7.92 -7.70 13.98
C PHE A 103 7.92 -8.40 12.62
N TYR A 104 7.42 -7.71 11.62
CA TYR A 104 7.30 -8.20 10.26
C TYR A 104 7.90 -7.23 9.26
N ALA A 105 8.46 -7.79 8.17
CA ALA A 105 8.91 -7.04 7.01
C ALA A 105 8.27 -7.62 5.74
N PHE A 106 7.73 -6.74 4.91
CA PHE A 106 7.06 -7.08 3.67
C PHE A 106 7.68 -6.27 2.53
N PRO A 107 8.23 -6.91 1.47
CA PRO A 107 8.78 -6.19 0.32
C PRO A 107 7.66 -5.52 -0.48
N ALA A 108 7.87 -4.28 -0.87
CA ALA A 108 6.95 -3.51 -1.68
C ALA A 108 7.67 -2.87 -2.87
N THR A 109 7.05 -2.90 -4.02
CA THR A 109 7.49 -2.21 -5.23
C THR A 109 6.38 -1.32 -5.74
N ALA A 110 6.74 -0.26 -6.49
CA ALA A 110 5.75 0.50 -7.21
C ALA A 110 5.15 -0.36 -8.32
N ALA A 111 3.83 -0.40 -8.40
CA ALA A 111 3.10 -1.08 -9.45
C ALA A 111 2.01 -0.16 -9.98
N MET A 112 1.73 -0.27 -11.27
CA MET A 112 0.56 0.36 -11.87
C MET A 112 -0.64 -0.55 -11.66
N ILE A 113 -1.64 -0.07 -10.93
CA ILE A 113 -2.87 -0.83 -10.65
C ILE A 113 -3.93 -0.50 -11.68
N ALA A 114 -4.01 0.75 -12.13
CA ALA A 114 -5.03 1.24 -13.03
C ALA A 114 -4.52 2.43 -13.84
N THR A 115 -5.11 2.66 -15.01
CA THR A 115 -4.96 3.89 -15.79
C THR A 115 -6.24 4.73 -15.66
N TYR A 116 -6.10 5.99 -15.25
CA TYR A 116 -7.26 6.88 -15.04
C TYR A 116 -7.58 7.74 -16.27
N CYS A 117 -6.76 7.67 -17.29
CA CYS A 117 -7.00 8.22 -18.62
C CYS A 117 -7.19 7.05 -19.61
N GLY A 118 -7.94 7.29 -20.67
CA GLY A 118 -8.22 6.26 -21.66
C GLY A 118 -8.92 6.83 -22.88
N LEU A 119 -9.47 5.95 -23.68
CA LEU A 119 -10.21 6.32 -24.88
C LEU A 119 -11.44 7.16 -24.53
N ARG A 120 -11.63 8.27 -25.24
CA ARG A 120 -12.87 9.04 -25.15
C ARG A 120 -13.97 8.28 -25.87
N ILE A 121 -15.12 8.13 -25.21
CA ILE A 121 -16.30 7.47 -25.81
C ILE A 121 -17.54 8.37 -25.71
N ASP A 122 -18.49 8.14 -26.57
CA ASP A 122 -19.83 8.72 -26.47
C ASP A 122 -20.77 7.86 -25.60
N SER A 123 -22.04 8.26 -25.51
CA SER A 123 -23.07 7.53 -24.73
C SER A 123 -23.43 6.15 -25.33
N SER A 124 -23.01 5.86 -26.55
CA SER A 124 -23.17 4.58 -27.23
C SER A 124 -21.91 3.71 -27.15
N CYS A 125 -20.92 4.11 -26.32
CA CYS A 125 -19.61 3.48 -26.18
C CYS A 125 -18.76 3.50 -27.48
N GLN A 126 -19.07 4.34 -28.44
CA GLN A 126 -18.26 4.53 -29.65
C GLN A 126 -17.05 5.39 -29.32
N VAL A 127 -15.88 5.00 -29.82
CA VAL A 127 -14.66 5.76 -29.61
C VAL A 127 -14.67 7.03 -30.43
N VAL A 128 -14.32 8.13 -29.79
CA VAL A 128 -14.25 9.47 -30.39
C VAL A 128 -12.78 9.87 -30.51
N ASP A 129 -12.40 10.38 -31.69
CA ASP A 129 -11.03 10.82 -31.94
C ASP A 129 -10.69 12.17 -31.27
N VAL A 130 -9.48 12.68 -31.51
CA VAL A 130 -9.01 13.95 -30.96
C VAL A 130 -9.73 15.19 -31.50
N TYR A 131 -10.42 15.07 -32.63
CA TYR A 131 -11.19 16.15 -33.28
C TYR A 131 -12.66 16.16 -32.83
N GLY A 132 -13.10 15.10 -32.17
CA GLY A 132 -14.46 14.93 -31.68
C GLY A 132 -15.34 14.07 -32.59
N ASP A 133 -14.77 13.42 -33.60
CA ASP A 133 -15.49 12.58 -34.54
C ASP A 133 -15.50 11.12 -34.11
N ILE A 134 -16.59 10.40 -34.35
CA ILE A 134 -16.73 8.98 -34.08
C ILE A 134 -15.82 8.19 -35.03
N ILE A 135 -15.03 7.26 -34.47
CA ILE A 135 -14.26 6.29 -35.24
C ILE A 135 -15.18 5.13 -35.60
N PRO A 136 -15.58 4.99 -36.90
CA PRO A 136 -16.53 3.97 -37.30
C PRO A 136 -16.01 2.54 -37.01
N GLY A 137 -16.88 1.71 -36.43
CA GLY A 137 -16.54 0.30 -36.15
C GLY A 137 -15.68 0.10 -34.89
N LEU A 138 -15.41 1.17 -34.08
CA LEU A 138 -14.63 1.06 -32.87
C LEU A 138 -15.46 1.41 -31.63
N TRP A 139 -15.56 0.48 -30.69
CA TRP A 139 -16.21 0.65 -29.41
C TRP A 139 -15.22 0.32 -28.29
N ALA A 140 -15.36 0.96 -27.11
CA ALA A 140 -14.58 0.67 -25.94
C ALA A 140 -15.45 0.74 -24.67
N ALA A 141 -15.10 -0.10 -23.69
CA ALA A 141 -15.75 -0.12 -22.38
C ALA A 141 -14.77 -0.54 -21.29
N GLY A 142 -15.11 -0.26 -20.03
CA GLY A 142 -14.31 -0.63 -18.88
C GLY A 142 -13.10 0.27 -18.65
N GLU A 143 -12.05 -0.27 -18.06
CA GLU A 143 -10.88 0.49 -17.59
C GLU A 143 -10.11 1.20 -18.71
N MET A 144 -10.21 0.72 -19.95
CA MET A 144 -9.59 1.37 -21.11
C MET A 144 -10.26 2.69 -21.51
N THR A 145 -11.44 3.02 -20.96
CA THR A 145 -12.13 4.29 -21.25
C THR A 145 -11.74 5.36 -20.27
N GLY A 146 -11.56 6.61 -20.74
CA GLY A 146 -11.23 7.75 -19.90
C GLY A 146 -12.46 8.39 -19.25
N GLY A 147 -12.23 9.19 -18.20
CA GLY A 147 -13.25 10.05 -17.60
C GLY A 147 -14.15 9.40 -16.53
N PHE A 148 -14.10 8.09 -16.34
CA PHE A 148 -14.94 7.40 -15.36
C PHE A 148 -14.61 7.81 -13.91
N HIS A 149 -13.35 7.98 -13.57
CA HIS A 149 -12.91 8.33 -12.22
C HIS A 149 -12.76 9.83 -11.97
N GLY A 150 -12.97 10.68 -12.98
CA GLY A 150 -12.81 12.13 -12.89
C GLY A 150 -11.37 12.52 -12.51
N ALA A 151 -11.23 13.51 -11.63
CA ALA A 151 -9.93 14.02 -11.18
C ALA A 151 -9.24 13.17 -10.11
N GLY A 152 -9.85 12.10 -9.63
CA GLY A 152 -9.30 11.24 -8.59
C GLY A 152 -9.97 9.87 -8.51
N TYR A 153 -9.20 8.89 -8.08
CA TYR A 153 -9.69 7.54 -7.85
C TYR A 153 -10.51 7.48 -6.55
N ILE A 154 -11.78 7.21 -6.67
CA ILE A 154 -12.64 7.02 -5.52
C ILE A 154 -12.58 5.56 -5.09
N LEU A 155 -11.69 5.24 -4.16
CA LEU A 155 -11.63 3.93 -3.48
C LEU A 155 -12.81 3.71 -2.51
N LYS A 156 -13.97 4.24 -2.82
CA LYS A 156 -15.22 3.89 -2.15
C LYS A 156 -16.15 3.24 -3.16
N VAL A 157 -15.81 2.02 -3.53
CA VAL A 157 -16.82 1.09 -4.00
C VAL A 157 -17.36 0.41 -2.75
N VAL A 158 -18.57 0.74 -2.39
CA VAL A 158 -19.36 0.13 -1.32
C VAL A 158 -19.55 -1.35 -1.59
#